data_085bfd3b54a54f6d6392b7bc462da6f2
#
_entry.id   085bfd3b54a54f6d6392b7bc462da6f2
#
_cell.length_a   1.000
_cell.length_b   1.000
_cell.length_c   1.000
_cell.angle_alpha   90.00
_cell.angle_beta   90.00
_cell.angle_gamma   90.00
#
_symmetry.space_group_name_H-M   'P 1'
#
loop_
_entity.id
_entity.type
_entity.pdbx_description
1 polymer ?
#
loop_
_entity_poly.entity_id
_entity_poly.type
_entity_poly.pdbx_seq_one_letter_code
_entity_poly.pdbx_strand_id
1 'polypeptide(L)'
;MATETILVEKDSMSIVQENGQLDMLFDPIMDIPTLSHQIKKEVNDSSSLAESLHDKLKQNKPELIERLKETPVKDLRKAIGINDRFVFINDLFRGDEAMYERSVKTINGFNIFAEAEYWINRELKVKIGWRNDNETVKHFDQLVKRRFS
;
A
#
# COMPACT_ATOMS: atom_id res chain seq x y z
N MET A 1 -47.74 -44.45 -16.42
CA MET A 1 -47.29 -43.08 -16.07
C MET A 1 -45.82 -42.99 -15.65
N ALA A 2 -45.24 -44.04 -15.12
CA ALA A 2 -43.82 -44.04 -14.72
C ALA A 2 -42.80 -44.18 -15.87
N THR A 3 -43.26 -44.47 -17.08
CA THR A 3 -42.39 -44.71 -18.23
C THR A 3 -41.99 -43.46 -19.02
N GLU A 4 -42.70 -42.38 -18.84
CA GLU A 4 -42.39 -41.13 -19.53
C GLU A 4 -41.24 -40.35 -18.89
N THR A 5 -41.07 -40.47 -17.59
CA THR A 5 -39.99 -39.78 -16.89
C THR A 5 -38.60 -40.37 -17.19
N ILE A 6 -38.54 -41.63 -17.56
CA ILE A 6 -37.26 -42.31 -17.85
C ILE A 6 -36.72 -41.90 -19.26
N LEU A 7 -37.57 -41.56 -20.18
CA LEU A 7 -37.18 -41.15 -21.52
C LEU A 7 -36.55 -39.75 -21.53
N VAL A 8 -36.98 -38.89 -20.63
CA VAL A 8 -36.43 -37.53 -20.51
C VAL A 8 -35.02 -37.54 -19.92
N GLU A 9 -34.75 -38.46 -19.00
CA GLU A 9 -33.40 -38.62 -18.45
C GLU A 9 -32.40 -39.16 -19.48
N LYS A 10 -32.86 -40.00 -20.41
CA LYS A 10 -31.97 -40.49 -21.48
C LYS A 10 -31.56 -39.38 -22.45
N ASP A 11 -32.47 -38.48 -22.74
CA ASP A 11 -32.16 -37.35 -23.63
C ASP A 11 -31.21 -36.36 -22.96
N SER A 12 -31.33 -36.16 -21.67
CA SER A 12 -30.39 -35.31 -20.93
C SER A 12 -28.99 -35.93 -20.85
N MET A 13 -28.89 -37.25 -20.79
CA MET A 13 -27.59 -37.95 -20.80
C MET A 13 -26.90 -37.85 -22.18
N SER A 14 -27.68 -37.81 -23.26
CA SER A 14 -27.11 -37.65 -24.61
C SER A 14 -26.54 -36.24 -24.82
N ILE A 15 -27.15 -35.24 -24.21
CA ILE A 15 -26.64 -33.84 -24.25
C ILE A 15 -25.33 -33.70 -23.49
N VAL A 16 -25.19 -34.39 -22.37
CA VAL A 16 -23.93 -34.38 -21.59
C VAL A 16 -22.79 -35.07 -22.36
N GLN A 17 -23.12 -36.07 -23.19
CA GLN A 17 -22.12 -36.69 -24.05
C GLN A 17 -21.71 -35.79 -25.22
N GLU A 18 -22.59 -34.94 -25.70
CA GLU A 18 -22.23 -33.97 -26.73
C GLU A 18 -21.31 -32.88 -26.20
N ASN A 19 -21.44 -32.52 -24.94
CA ASN A 19 -20.50 -31.58 -24.29
C ASN A 19 -19.09 -32.16 -24.18
N GLY A 20 -18.94 -33.47 -24.14
CA GLY A 20 -17.65 -34.14 -24.21
C GLY A 20 -16.94 -34.01 -25.53
N GLN A 21 -17.70 -33.74 -26.62
CA GLN A 21 -17.10 -33.46 -27.93
C GLN A 21 -16.47 -32.07 -28.02
N LEU A 22 -16.88 -31.14 -27.19
CA LEU A 22 -16.24 -29.81 -27.08
C LEU A 22 -14.80 -29.93 -26.53
N ASP A 23 -14.54 -30.93 -25.72
CA ASP A 23 -13.18 -31.20 -25.22
C ASP A 23 -12.23 -31.64 -26.33
N MET A 24 -12.77 -32.24 -27.42
CA MET A 24 -11.95 -32.63 -28.58
C MET A 24 -11.55 -31.44 -29.47
N LEU A 25 -12.28 -30.35 -29.41
CA LEU A 25 -11.98 -29.13 -30.16
C LEU A 25 -11.01 -28.22 -29.45
N PHE A 26 -10.89 -28.39 -28.14
CA PHE A 26 -9.96 -27.66 -27.33
C PHE A 26 -8.71 -28.48 -27.08
N ASP A 27 -7.61 -28.12 -27.72
CA ASP A 27 -6.30 -28.68 -27.43
C ASP A 27 -5.61 -27.80 -26.38
N PRO A 28 -5.50 -28.30 -25.14
CA PRO A 28 -4.89 -27.52 -24.05
C PRO A 28 -3.41 -27.19 -24.29
N ILE A 29 -2.77 -27.86 -25.24
CA ILE A 29 -1.37 -27.62 -25.57
C ILE A 29 -1.23 -26.54 -26.63
N MET A 30 -2.17 -26.50 -27.59
CA MET A 30 -2.10 -25.58 -28.74
C MET A 30 -2.94 -24.30 -28.51
N ASP A 31 -4.07 -24.42 -27.86
CA ASP A 31 -5.01 -23.29 -27.67
C ASP A 31 -4.66 -22.41 -26.48
N ILE A 32 -3.94 -22.93 -25.49
CA ILE A 32 -3.45 -22.09 -24.39
C ILE A 32 -2.12 -21.46 -24.80
N PRO A 33 -2.04 -20.13 -24.89
CA PRO A 33 -0.77 -19.45 -25.18
C PRO A 33 0.17 -19.56 -23.98
N THR A 34 0.96 -20.62 -23.95
CA THR A 34 2.04 -20.74 -22.97
C THR A 34 3.23 -19.91 -23.43
N LEU A 35 4.11 -19.56 -22.47
CA LEU A 35 5.35 -18.83 -22.76
C LEU A 35 6.22 -19.48 -23.85
N SER A 36 6.08 -20.80 -24.05
CA SER A 36 6.81 -21.52 -25.08
C SER A 36 6.28 -21.29 -26.50
N HIS A 37 5.00 -20.91 -26.65
CA HIS A 37 4.38 -20.57 -27.93
C HIS A 37 4.48 -19.09 -28.27
N GLN A 38 4.88 -18.25 -27.32
CA GLN A 38 5.21 -16.87 -27.63
C GLN A 38 6.48 -16.88 -28.47
N ILE A 39 6.35 -16.45 -29.72
CA ILE A 39 7.52 -16.13 -30.55
C ILE A 39 8.40 -15.25 -29.67
N LYS A 40 9.61 -15.70 -29.38
CA LYS A 40 10.63 -14.85 -28.74
C LYS A 40 10.86 -13.64 -29.64
N LYS A 41 9.96 -12.66 -29.51
CA LYS A 41 10.24 -11.33 -29.95
C LYS A 41 11.41 -10.92 -29.06
N GLU A 42 12.58 -10.82 -29.62
CA GLU A 42 13.75 -10.35 -28.88
C GLU A 42 13.44 -8.98 -28.32
N VAL A 43 12.89 -8.97 -27.10
CA VAL A 43 12.58 -7.75 -26.36
C VAL A 43 13.87 -7.10 -25.88
N ASN A 44 15.00 -7.81 -26.06
CA ASN A 44 16.31 -7.35 -25.60
C ASN A 44 17.02 -6.35 -26.51
N ASP A 45 16.67 -6.27 -27.79
CA ASP A 45 17.41 -5.35 -28.69
C ASP A 45 16.92 -3.89 -28.62
N SER A 46 15.72 -3.65 -28.12
CA SER A 46 15.22 -2.30 -27.92
C SER A 46 15.42 -1.76 -26.48
N SER A 47 15.80 -2.62 -25.55
CA SER A 47 16.00 -2.25 -24.15
C SER A 47 17.40 -1.71 -23.82
N SER A 48 18.35 -1.85 -24.75
CA SER A 48 19.72 -1.36 -24.53
C SER A 48 19.87 0.17 -24.71
N LEU A 49 18.88 0.83 -25.28
CA LEU A 49 18.88 2.30 -25.48
C LEU A 49 17.84 3.06 -24.67
N ALA A 50 16.90 2.35 -24.05
CA ALA A 50 15.96 2.97 -23.13
C ALA A 50 16.46 2.70 -21.71
N GLU A 51 16.96 3.74 -21.05
CA GLU A 51 17.14 3.71 -19.61
C GLU A 51 15.86 3.11 -18.98
N SER A 52 16.02 2.03 -18.24
CA SER A 52 14.89 1.35 -17.64
C SER A 52 14.08 2.36 -16.86
N LEU A 53 12.76 2.38 -17.06
CA LEU A 53 11.85 3.18 -16.24
C LEU A 53 12.12 3.00 -14.73
N HIS A 54 12.62 1.82 -14.37
CA HIS A 54 13.02 1.51 -13.01
C HIS A 54 14.26 2.29 -12.55
N ASP A 55 15.23 2.52 -13.44
CA ASP A 55 16.44 3.32 -13.13
C ASP A 55 16.08 4.80 -13.05
N LYS A 56 15.20 5.30 -13.91
CA LYS A 56 14.67 6.67 -13.81
C LYS A 56 13.88 6.88 -12.52
N LEU A 57 13.09 5.89 -12.10
CA LEU A 57 12.37 5.93 -10.83
C LEU A 57 13.31 5.85 -9.62
N LYS A 58 14.42 5.12 -9.72
CA LYS A 58 15.44 5.07 -8.66
C LYS A 58 16.20 6.39 -8.52
N GLN A 59 16.54 7.04 -9.63
CA GLN A 59 17.27 8.32 -9.63
C GLN A 59 16.42 9.46 -9.05
N ASN A 60 15.12 9.49 -9.34
CA ASN A 60 14.21 10.54 -8.85
C ASN A 60 13.67 10.28 -7.43
N LYS A 61 13.85 9.08 -6.90
CA LYS A 61 13.31 8.72 -5.59
C LYS A 61 13.85 9.55 -4.42
N PRO A 62 15.16 9.83 -4.32
CA PRO A 62 15.68 10.66 -3.24
C PRO A 62 15.19 12.12 -3.33
N GLU A 63 15.14 12.70 -4.51
CA GLU A 63 14.65 14.09 -4.70
C GLU A 63 13.15 14.21 -4.41
N LEU A 64 12.35 13.23 -4.80
CA LEU A 64 10.92 13.19 -4.47
C LEU A 64 10.68 13.05 -2.97
N ILE A 65 11.44 12.20 -2.29
CA ILE A 65 11.36 12.02 -0.84
C ILE A 65 11.77 13.32 -0.14
N GLU A 66 12.81 14.01 -0.61
CA GLU A 66 13.28 15.25 -0.03
C GLU A 66 12.26 16.39 -0.23
N ARG A 67 11.70 16.54 -1.42
CA ARG A 67 10.61 17.50 -1.69
C ARG A 67 9.34 17.20 -0.88
N LEU A 68 9.00 15.92 -0.70
CA LEU A 68 7.87 15.52 0.15
C LEU A 68 8.11 15.82 1.62
N LYS A 69 9.36 15.78 2.08
CA LYS A 69 9.73 16.17 3.45
C LYS A 69 9.57 17.68 3.71
N GLU A 70 9.69 18.50 2.68
CA GLU A 70 9.59 19.97 2.78
C GLU A 70 8.18 20.51 2.54
N THR A 71 7.27 19.71 1.97
CA THR A 71 5.91 20.20 1.68
C THR A 71 5.14 20.49 2.99
N PRO A 72 4.52 21.67 3.09
CA PRO A 72 3.72 22.01 4.27
C PRO A 72 2.50 21.11 4.39
N VAL A 73 2.19 20.72 5.61
CA VAL A 73 1.10 19.80 5.94
C VAL A 73 0.02 20.56 6.68
N LYS A 74 -1.21 20.57 6.17
CA LYS A 74 -2.34 21.22 6.84
C LYS A 74 -2.91 20.40 7.99
N ASP A 75 -2.85 19.09 7.90
CA ASP A 75 -3.41 18.16 8.88
C ASP A 75 -2.40 17.06 9.17
N LEU A 76 -1.91 17.02 10.40
CA LEU A 76 -0.93 16.04 10.85
C LEU A 76 -1.44 14.60 10.72
N ARG A 77 -2.73 14.39 10.99
CA ARG A 77 -3.35 13.05 10.90
C ARG A 77 -3.31 12.48 9.48
N LYS A 78 -3.47 13.35 8.47
CA LYS A 78 -3.41 12.94 7.05
C LYS A 78 -1.98 12.77 6.55
N ALA A 79 -1.06 13.49 7.14
CA ALA A 79 0.36 13.41 6.78
C ALA A 79 1.05 12.16 7.32
N ILE A 80 0.57 11.64 8.45
CA ILE A 80 1.10 10.43 9.05
C ILE A 80 0.58 9.22 8.25
N GLY A 81 1.49 8.48 7.64
CA GLY A 81 1.17 7.23 6.95
C GLY A 81 0.67 6.14 7.90
N ILE A 82 -0.01 5.15 7.36
CA ILE A 82 -0.55 4.03 8.16
C ILE A 82 0.57 3.31 8.91
N ASN A 83 1.70 3.05 8.25
CA ASN A 83 2.86 2.40 8.88
C ASN A 83 3.45 3.26 10.00
N ASP A 84 3.61 4.56 9.75
CA ASP A 84 4.15 5.49 10.73
C ASP A 84 3.23 5.60 11.95
N ARG A 85 1.92 5.56 11.74
CA ARG A 85 0.93 5.54 12.82
C ARG A 85 1.16 4.36 13.75
N PHE A 86 1.33 3.15 13.22
CA PHE A 86 1.58 1.96 14.06
C PHE A 86 2.92 2.05 14.80
N VAL A 87 3.96 2.53 14.13
CA VAL A 87 5.27 2.74 14.75
C VAL A 87 5.18 3.76 15.88
N PHE A 88 4.51 4.90 15.64
CA PHE A 88 4.33 5.92 16.67
C PHE A 88 3.53 5.41 17.86
N ILE A 89 2.42 4.71 17.63
CA ILE A 89 1.59 4.16 18.71
C ILE A 89 2.43 3.20 19.58
N ASN A 90 3.18 2.29 18.96
CA ASN A 90 3.95 1.29 19.68
C ASN A 90 5.19 1.89 20.39
N ASP A 91 5.98 2.68 19.67
CA ASP A 91 7.27 3.16 20.14
C ASP A 91 7.15 4.39 21.03
N LEU A 92 6.27 5.33 20.68
CA LEU A 92 6.14 6.61 21.38
C LEU A 92 5.04 6.60 22.43
N PHE A 93 3.92 5.95 22.16
CA PHE A 93 2.75 5.93 23.04
C PHE A 93 2.55 4.60 23.78
N ARG A 94 3.51 3.68 23.70
CA ARG A 94 3.49 2.39 24.39
C ARG A 94 2.24 1.54 24.07
N GLY A 95 1.70 1.66 22.87
CA GLY A 95 0.51 0.95 22.44
C GLY A 95 -0.82 1.65 22.77
N ASP A 96 -0.80 2.85 23.36
CA ASP A 96 -2.01 3.62 23.66
C ASP A 96 -2.43 4.47 22.44
N GLU A 97 -3.32 3.91 21.63
CA GLU A 97 -3.88 4.55 20.45
C GLU A 97 -4.74 5.77 20.82
N ALA A 98 -5.49 5.70 21.91
CA ALA A 98 -6.34 6.80 22.36
C ALA A 98 -5.51 8.03 22.73
N MET A 99 -4.37 7.81 23.40
CA MET A 99 -3.42 8.86 23.74
C MET A 99 -2.77 9.45 22.49
N TYR A 100 -2.40 8.62 21.52
CA TYR A 100 -1.87 9.06 20.22
C TYR A 100 -2.88 9.96 19.49
N GLU A 101 -4.13 9.52 19.34
CA GLU A 101 -5.14 10.30 18.63
C GLU A 101 -5.45 11.64 19.30
N ARG A 102 -5.52 11.63 20.62
CA ARG A 102 -5.72 12.84 21.41
C ARG A 102 -4.59 13.82 21.25
N SER A 103 -3.34 13.32 21.27
CA SER A 103 -2.12 14.12 21.08
C SER A 103 -2.07 14.74 19.69
N VAL A 104 -2.30 13.97 18.63
CA VAL A 104 -2.35 14.47 17.25
C VAL A 104 -3.43 15.51 17.07
N LYS A 105 -4.62 15.30 17.64
CA LYS A 105 -5.72 16.25 17.61
C LYS A 105 -5.37 17.57 18.32
N THR A 106 -4.71 17.47 19.46
CA THR A 106 -4.28 18.66 20.23
C THR A 106 -3.23 19.45 19.45
N ILE A 107 -2.24 18.78 18.87
CA ILE A 107 -1.19 19.42 18.05
C ILE A 107 -1.80 20.09 16.82
N ASN A 108 -2.77 19.49 16.17
CA ASN A 108 -3.49 20.09 15.06
C ASN A 108 -4.29 21.36 15.46
N GLY A 109 -4.68 21.47 16.72
CA GLY A 109 -5.40 22.62 17.26
C GLY A 109 -4.54 23.86 17.51
N PHE A 110 -3.20 23.71 17.57
CA PHE A 110 -2.30 24.86 17.73
C PHE A 110 -2.13 25.63 16.41
N ASN A 111 -1.98 26.94 16.54
CA ASN A 111 -1.74 27.81 15.40
C ASN A 111 -0.26 28.15 15.19
N ILE A 112 0.53 28.06 16.25
CA ILE A 112 1.94 28.47 16.30
C ILE A 112 2.80 27.26 16.68
N PHE A 113 3.92 27.08 15.96
CA PHE A 113 4.84 25.98 16.24
C PHE A 113 5.39 25.99 17.66
N ALA A 114 5.72 27.16 18.20
CA ALA A 114 6.26 27.29 19.55
C ALA A 114 5.32 26.74 20.64
N GLU A 115 4.01 26.92 20.49
CA GLU A 115 3.03 26.36 21.41
C GLU A 115 2.95 24.83 21.31
N ALA A 116 2.96 24.30 20.09
CA ALA A 116 2.98 22.87 19.85
C ALA A 116 4.26 22.24 20.40
N GLU A 117 5.42 22.83 20.15
CA GLU A 117 6.70 22.36 20.66
C GLU A 117 6.74 22.36 22.18
N TYR A 118 6.30 23.43 22.82
CA TYR A 118 6.22 23.52 24.29
C TYR A 118 5.32 22.42 24.86
N TRP A 119 4.15 22.23 24.27
CA TRP A 119 3.21 21.19 24.68
C TRP A 119 3.82 19.78 24.51
N ILE A 120 4.45 19.50 23.37
CA ILE A 120 5.12 18.21 23.11
C ILE A 120 6.22 17.95 24.13
N ASN A 121 7.07 18.93 24.40
CA ASN A 121 8.14 18.79 25.36
C ASN A 121 7.60 18.48 26.77
N ARG A 122 6.56 19.16 27.19
CA ARG A 122 5.96 19.01 28.52
C ARG A 122 5.13 17.72 28.65
N GLU A 123 4.23 17.47 27.71
CA GLU A 123 3.24 16.40 27.84
C GLU A 123 3.73 15.07 27.30
N LEU A 124 4.52 15.08 26.26
CA LEU A 124 4.99 13.85 25.62
C LEU A 124 6.42 13.49 26.05
N LYS A 125 7.38 14.39 25.92
CA LYS A 125 8.77 14.09 26.24
C LYS A 125 8.99 13.90 27.74
N VAL A 126 8.44 14.76 28.58
CA VAL A 126 8.62 14.68 30.03
C VAL A 126 7.74 13.60 30.68
N LYS A 127 6.44 13.58 30.36
CA LYS A 127 5.49 12.65 31.00
C LYS A 127 5.64 11.21 30.52
N ILE A 128 5.79 11.01 29.19
CA ILE A 128 5.91 9.66 28.61
C ILE A 128 7.36 9.19 28.65
N GLY A 129 8.31 10.13 28.70
CA GLY A 129 9.73 9.84 28.72
C GLY A 129 10.34 9.62 27.34
N TRP A 130 9.92 10.39 26.34
CA TRP A 130 10.52 10.31 25.02
C TRP A 130 11.98 10.73 25.04
N ARG A 131 12.82 9.91 24.42
CA ARG A 131 14.23 10.22 24.28
C ARG A 131 14.46 10.98 22.97
N ASN A 132 15.14 12.11 23.04
CA ASN A 132 15.46 12.92 21.86
C ASN A 132 16.38 12.20 20.86
N ASP A 133 17.09 11.16 21.31
CA ASP A 133 17.97 10.36 20.45
C ASP A 133 17.20 9.38 19.55
N ASN A 134 15.95 9.08 19.88
CA ASN A 134 15.15 8.13 19.15
C ASN A 134 14.77 8.69 17.76
N GLU A 135 15.04 7.92 16.71
CA GLU A 135 14.71 8.28 15.34
C GLU A 135 13.21 8.46 15.12
N THR A 136 12.39 7.68 15.80
CA THR A 136 10.93 7.79 15.74
C THR A 136 10.46 9.13 16.32
N VAL A 137 11.09 9.62 17.38
CA VAL A 137 10.81 10.96 17.93
C VAL A 137 11.22 12.05 16.97
N LYS A 138 12.40 11.94 16.36
CA LYS A 138 12.86 12.90 15.34
C LYS A 138 11.95 12.95 14.12
N HIS A 139 11.48 11.80 13.70
CA HIS A 139 10.52 11.71 12.59
C HIS A 139 9.19 12.37 12.93
N PHE A 140 8.67 12.13 14.14
CA PHE A 140 7.46 12.79 14.62
C PHE A 140 7.63 14.30 14.73
N ASP A 141 8.71 14.78 15.33
CA ASP A 141 9.03 16.21 15.45
C ASP A 141 9.15 16.88 14.07
N GLN A 142 9.71 16.18 13.08
CA GLN A 142 9.82 16.67 11.70
C GLN A 142 8.44 16.81 11.04
N LEU A 143 7.54 15.85 11.22
CA LEU A 143 6.18 15.93 10.73
C LEU A 143 5.41 17.10 11.38
N VAL A 144 5.61 17.31 12.68
CA VAL A 144 5.04 18.47 13.37
C VAL A 144 5.57 19.78 12.81
N LYS A 145 6.88 19.92 12.59
CA LYS A 145 7.46 21.12 11.95
C LYS A 145 6.82 21.41 10.58
N ARG A 146 6.63 20.39 9.76
CA ARG A 146 5.97 20.53 8.45
C ARG A 146 4.53 21.01 8.54
N ARG A 147 3.85 20.75 9.65
CA ARG A 147 2.48 21.24 9.88
C ARG A 147 2.45 22.77 10.04
N PHE A 148 3.52 23.37 10.54
CA PHE A 148 3.63 24.78 10.82
C PHE A 148 4.55 25.56 9.85
N SER A 149 5.01 24.88 8.80
CA SER A 149 5.84 25.49 7.71
C SER A 149 5.04 26.35 6.77
#